data_9a0be74206f2f0ea596812d927f4dbe8
#
_entry.id   9a0be74206f2f0ea596812d927f4dbe8
#
_cell.length_a   1.000
_cell.length_b   1.000
_cell.length_c   1.000
_cell.angle_alpha   90.00
_cell.angle_beta   90.00
_cell.angle_gamma   90.00
#
_symmetry.space_group_name_H-M   'P 1'
#
loop_
_entity.id
_entity.type
_entity.pdbx_description
1 polymer ?
#
loop_
_entity_poly.entity_id
_entity_poly.type
_entity_poly.pdbx_seq_one_letter_code
_entity_poly.pdbx_strand_id
1 'polypeptide(L)'
;MPPGQYVTLDFPVLSAGPTPRPHLDDWSFTIDGAVESAVTWTWTELMRLPAETVTQDIHCVTKWSKLDTTWRGVSLDLLFDGVTTTGAYLTAWSDGGYTTNLPLADVRDGKAWVAYEFDGQPLAPEHGGPARLLVPHLYFWKSAKWVRGLTLTVDDEPGFWEGYGYHNYGDPWREQRYQGD
;
A
#
# COMPACT_ATOMS: atom_id res chain seq x y z
N MET A 1 -2.15 20.04 5.49
CA MET A 1 -2.02 18.95 6.48
C MET A 1 -3.39 18.60 7.04
N PRO A 2 -3.76 17.33 7.16
CA PRO A 2 -5.05 16.93 7.71
C PRO A 2 -5.24 17.36 9.18
N PRO A 3 -6.49 17.48 9.67
CA PRO A 3 -6.78 17.79 11.06
C PRO A 3 -6.17 16.78 12.04
N GLY A 4 -5.83 17.23 13.25
CA GLY A 4 -5.30 16.36 14.31
C GLY A 4 -3.91 15.75 14.06
N GLN A 5 -3.20 16.16 12.99
CA GLN A 5 -1.86 15.72 12.65
C GLN A 5 -0.79 16.72 13.07
N TYR A 6 0.42 16.25 13.38
CA TYR A 6 1.62 17.05 13.55
C TYR A 6 2.72 16.61 12.57
N VAL A 7 3.58 17.53 12.16
CA VAL A 7 4.69 17.24 11.24
C VAL A 7 5.86 16.62 12.00
N THR A 8 6.44 15.56 11.45
CA THR A 8 7.70 15.00 11.91
C THR A 8 8.75 14.99 10.79
N LEU A 9 10.01 15.17 11.15
CA LEU A 9 11.14 14.96 10.23
C LEU A 9 11.58 13.50 10.21
N ASP A 10 11.29 12.77 11.28
CA ASP A 10 11.59 11.34 11.37
C ASP A 10 10.64 10.52 10.49
N PHE A 11 11.04 9.27 10.24
CA PHE A 11 10.15 8.27 9.67
C PHE A 11 9.93 7.16 10.72
N PRO A 12 8.91 7.30 11.61
CA PRO A 12 8.68 6.33 12.67
C PRO A 12 8.41 4.93 12.12
N VAL A 13 8.98 3.92 12.77
CA VAL A 13 8.74 2.51 12.46
C VAL A 13 7.65 1.98 13.36
N LEU A 14 6.52 1.58 12.77
CA LEU A 14 5.40 0.95 13.46
C LEU A 14 5.10 -0.39 12.77
N SER A 15 5.01 -1.46 13.54
CA SER A 15 4.74 -2.80 13.01
C SER A 15 3.96 -3.63 14.03
N ALA A 16 3.08 -4.49 13.54
CA ALA A 16 2.31 -5.44 14.35
C ALA A 16 3.03 -6.79 14.56
N GLY A 17 4.23 -6.96 14.03
CA GLY A 17 4.98 -8.21 14.10
C GLY A 17 6.45 -8.04 13.68
N PRO A 18 7.20 -9.13 13.55
CA PRO A 18 8.59 -9.11 13.13
C PRO A 18 8.72 -8.59 11.69
N THR A 19 9.86 -7.97 11.38
CA THR A 19 10.17 -7.47 10.04
C THR A 19 10.53 -8.63 9.11
N PRO A 20 9.74 -8.92 8.05
CA PRO A 20 10.10 -9.89 7.03
C PRO A 20 11.37 -9.46 6.28
N ARG A 21 12.14 -10.44 5.82
CA ARG A 21 13.35 -10.24 4.99
C ARG A 21 13.36 -11.27 3.87
N PRO A 22 12.43 -11.19 2.90
CA PRO A 22 12.36 -12.14 1.80
C PRO A 22 13.61 -12.03 0.92
N HIS A 23 14.03 -13.15 0.34
CA HIS A 23 15.00 -13.12 -0.74
C HIS A 23 14.33 -12.60 -2.02
N LEU A 24 15.01 -11.76 -2.78
CA LEU A 24 14.45 -11.17 -4.00
C LEU A 24 14.12 -12.23 -5.07
N ASP A 25 14.87 -13.32 -5.09
CA ASP A 25 14.60 -14.44 -6.00
C ASP A 25 13.28 -15.16 -5.70
N ASP A 26 12.80 -15.08 -4.45
CA ASP A 26 11.53 -15.68 -4.00
C ASP A 26 10.39 -14.66 -3.97
N TRP A 27 10.69 -13.39 -4.25
CA TRP A 27 9.68 -12.34 -4.22
C TRP A 27 8.86 -12.30 -5.51
N SER A 28 7.57 -12.17 -5.35
CA SER A 28 6.64 -11.91 -6.45
C SER A 28 5.51 -11.00 -5.99
N PHE A 29 4.88 -10.32 -6.94
CA PHE A 29 3.65 -9.56 -6.73
C PHE A 29 2.56 -10.10 -7.64
N THR A 30 1.39 -10.39 -7.09
CA THR A 30 0.28 -11.03 -7.80
C THR A 30 -0.99 -10.18 -7.72
N ILE A 31 -1.72 -10.07 -8.82
CA ILE A 31 -3.10 -9.60 -8.84
C ILE A 31 -3.99 -10.79 -9.18
N ASP A 32 -4.89 -11.15 -8.27
CA ASP A 32 -5.79 -12.30 -8.37
C ASP A 32 -7.22 -12.01 -7.86
N GLY A 33 -7.99 -13.06 -7.56
CA GLY A 33 -9.35 -12.95 -7.05
C GLY A 33 -10.40 -12.79 -8.16
N ALA A 34 -11.27 -11.79 -8.04
CA ALA A 34 -12.34 -11.49 -9.00
C ALA A 34 -11.81 -10.90 -10.32
N VAL A 35 -10.85 -11.57 -10.94
CA VAL A 35 -10.22 -11.20 -12.21
C VAL A 35 -10.43 -12.35 -13.23
N GLU A 36 -10.43 -12.00 -14.51
CA GLU A 36 -10.54 -12.99 -15.58
C GLU A 36 -9.32 -13.92 -15.61
N SER A 37 -8.12 -13.39 -15.38
CA SER A 37 -6.87 -14.12 -15.26
C SER A 37 -5.96 -13.46 -14.26
N ALA A 38 -5.37 -14.24 -13.35
CA ALA A 38 -4.37 -13.76 -12.44
C ALA A 38 -3.07 -13.38 -13.17
N VAL A 39 -2.40 -12.34 -12.69
CA VAL A 39 -1.12 -11.87 -13.23
C VAL A 39 -0.10 -11.81 -12.11
N THR A 40 1.10 -12.28 -12.38
CA THR A 40 2.21 -12.28 -11.39
C THR A 40 3.47 -11.72 -12.03
N TRP A 41 4.19 -10.90 -11.27
CA TRP A 41 5.52 -10.38 -11.62
C TRP A 41 6.53 -10.87 -10.58
N THR A 42 7.62 -11.45 -11.05
CA THR A 42 8.82 -11.65 -10.25
C THR A 42 9.48 -10.29 -9.96
N TRP A 43 10.42 -10.25 -9.01
CA TRP A 43 11.18 -9.03 -8.73
C TRP A 43 11.85 -8.47 -10.01
N THR A 44 12.50 -9.35 -10.79
CA THR A 44 13.17 -8.96 -12.03
C THR A 44 12.20 -8.39 -13.06
N GLU A 45 11.01 -8.94 -13.18
CA GLU A 45 9.97 -8.44 -14.08
C GLU A 45 9.44 -7.09 -13.62
N LEU A 46 9.15 -6.93 -12.32
CA LEU A 46 8.71 -5.64 -11.76
C LEU A 46 9.74 -4.53 -12.02
N MET A 47 11.04 -4.83 -11.82
CA MET A 47 12.13 -3.86 -12.02
C MET A 47 12.34 -3.45 -13.49
N ARG A 48 11.80 -4.21 -14.45
CA ARG A 48 11.84 -3.87 -15.89
C ARG A 48 10.67 -2.99 -16.32
N LEU A 49 9.62 -2.88 -15.49
CA LEU A 49 8.48 -2.03 -15.81
C LEU A 49 8.87 -0.54 -15.68
N PRO A 50 8.23 0.34 -16.47
CA PRO A 50 8.36 1.78 -16.27
C PRO A 50 8.05 2.17 -14.83
N ALA A 51 8.97 2.88 -14.19
CA ALA A 51 8.81 3.36 -12.83
C ALA A 51 8.62 4.88 -12.79
N GLU A 52 7.86 5.33 -11.82
CA GLU A 52 7.62 6.74 -11.54
C GLU A 52 8.34 7.16 -10.26
N THR A 53 8.81 8.41 -10.22
CA THR A 53 9.24 9.06 -8.99
C THR A 53 8.20 10.10 -8.63
N VAL A 54 7.61 9.96 -7.44
CA VAL A 54 6.53 10.81 -6.96
C VAL A 54 6.87 11.43 -5.60
N THR A 55 6.42 12.65 -5.38
CA THR A 55 6.53 13.31 -4.08
C THR A 55 5.13 13.37 -3.45
N GLN A 56 5.00 12.80 -2.25
CA GLN A 56 3.74 12.65 -1.55
C GLN A 56 3.89 12.93 -0.05
N ASP A 57 2.86 13.49 0.55
CA ASP A 57 2.71 13.55 1.99
C ASP A 57 2.13 12.22 2.49
N ILE A 58 2.61 11.74 3.62
CA ILE A 58 2.07 10.53 4.28
C ILE A 58 1.56 10.86 5.67
N HIS A 59 0.43 10.24 6.05
CA HIS A 59 -0.30 10.53 7.29
C HIS A 59 -0.55 9.25 8.07
N CYS A 60 -0.04 9.18 9.30
CA CYS A 60 -0.27 8.01 10.16
C CYS A 60 -1.47 8.22 11.09
N VAL A 61 -2.20 7.15 11.38
CA VAL A 61 -3.29 7.15 12.36
C VAL A 61 -2.81 7.58 13.75
N THR A 62 -1.54 7.36 14.09
CA THR A 62 -0.88 7.81 15.33
C THR A 62 -0.51 9.29 15.33
N LYS A 63 -1.11 10.06 14.44
CA LYS A 63 -1.12 11.54 14.36
C LYS A 63 0.12 12.19 13.78
N TRP A 64 1.17 11.49 13.42
CA TRP A 64 2.29 12.10 12.71
C TRP A 64 2.04 12.16 11.20
N SER A 65 2.56 13.20 10.58
CA SER A 65 2.64 13.35 9.12
C SER A 65 4.08 13.66 8.73
N LYS A 66 4.53 13.03 7.65
CA LYS A 66 5.81 13.36 7.01
C LYS A 66 5.50 13.94 5.64
N LEU A 67 5.95 15.17 5.43
CA LEU A 67 5.66 15.93 4.21
C LEU A 67 6.77 15.74 3.18
N ASP A 68 6.44 15.97 1.91
CA ASP A 68 7.36 15.97 0.77
C ASP A 68 8.22 14.69 0.66
N THR A 69 7.64 13.53 0.98
CA THR A 69 8.35 12.25 0.87
C THR A 69 8.47 11.81 -0.58
N THR A 70 9.69 11.44 -0.99
CA THR A 70 9.98 11.03 -2.38
C THR A 70 10.02 9.51 -2.48
N TRP A 71 9.21 8.97 -3.38
CA TRP A 71 9.06 7.53 -3.61
C TRP A 71 9.32 7.19 -5.06
N ARG A 72 9.91 6.01 -5.31
CA ARG A 72 9.99 5.44 -6.64
C ARG A 72 9.34 4.07 -6.65
N GLY A 73 8.53 3.82 -7.68
CA GLY A 73 7.82 2.57 -7.82
C GLY A 73 7.07 2.45 -9.14
N VAL A 74 6.34 1.35 -9.28
CA VAL A 74 5.50 1.06 -10.43
C VAL A 74 4.06 1.46 -10.10
N SER A 75 3.45 2.26 -10.97
CA SER A 75 2.04 2.66 -10.85
C SER A 75 1.12 1.45 -10.87
N LEU A 76 0.11 1.43 -10.01
CA LEU A 76 -0.92 0.39 -10.08
C LEU A 76 -1.74 0.47 -11.37
N ASP A 77 -1.88 1.64 -11.99
CA ASP A 77 -2.52 1.73 -13.30
C ASP A 77 -1.81 0.89 -14.34
N LEU A 78 -0.46 0.87 -14.32
CA LEU A 78 0.34 0.04 -15.21
C LEU A 78 0.17 -1.46 -14.88
N LEU A 79 0.16 -1.83 -13.60
CA LEU A 79 -0.02 -3.23 -13.18
C LEU A 79 -1.44 -3.74 -13.45
N PHE A 80 -2.43 -2.88 -13.48
CA PHE A 80 -3.81 -3.20 -13.87
C PHE A 80 -4.05 -3.12 -15.37
N ASP A 81 -3.08 -2.70 -16.17
CA ASP A 81 -3.23 -2.65 -17.63
C ASP A 81 -3.48 -4.06 -18.17
N GLY A 82 -4.60 -4.23 -18.89
CA GLY A 82 -5.05 -5.54 -19.39
C GLY A 82 -5.68 -6.46 -18.35
N VAL A 83 -5.80 -6.07 -17.09
CA VAL A 83 -6.53 -6.85 -16.07
C VAL A 83 -8.03 -6.56 -16.17
N THR A 84 -8.80 -7.56 -16.55
CA THR A 84 -10.27 -7.51 -16.54
C THR A 84 -10.79 -8.01 -15.20
N THR A 85 -11.60 -7.19 -14.52
CA THR A 85 -12.14 -7.52 -13.20
C THR A 85 -13.62 -7.16 -13.07
N THR A 86 -14.33 -7.93 -12.27
CA THR A 86 -15.68 -7.62 -11.76
C THR A 86 -15.63 -7.12 -10.31
N GLY A 87 -14.44 -7.09 -9.69
CA GLY A 87 -14.24 -6.62 -8.33
C GLY A 87 -14.38 -5.11 -8.22
N ALA A 88 -15.05 -4.65 -7.18
CA ALA A 88 -15.15 -3.23 -6.81
C ALA A 88 -14.18 -2.85 -5.68
N TYR A 89 -13.62 -3.84 -5.00
CA TYR A 89 -12.70 -3.72 -3.88
C TYR A 89 -11.49 -4.63 -4.07
N LEU A 90 -10.52 -4.46 -3.20
CA LEU A 90 -9.36 -5.34 -3.12
C LEU A 90 -8.87 -5.48 -1.68
N THR A 91 -8.22 -6.60 -1.41
CA THR A 91 -7.41 -6.83 -0.23
C THR A 91 -5.95 -6.86 -0.64
N ALA A 92 -5.16 -5.91 -0.14
CA ALA A 92 -3.70 -5.97 -0.22
C ALA A 92 -3.18 -6.94 0.84
N TRP A 93 -2.28 -7.84 0.46
CA TRP A 93 -1.68 -8.81 1.37
C TRP A 93 -0.16 -8.82 1.29
N SER A 94 0.46 -9.16 2.40
CA SER A 94 1.90 -8.97 2.63
C SER A 94 2.55 -10.20 3.26
N ASP A 95 3.87 -10.26 3.16
CA ASP A 95 4.65 -11.18 4.00
C ASP A 95 4.32 -10.95 5.48
N GLY A 96 4.25 -12.02 6.27
CA GLY A 96 3.86 -11.96 7.67
C GLY A 96 2.35 -11.95 7.94
N GLY A 97 1.52 -12.03 6.88
CA GLY A 97 0.06 -12.20 7.01
C GLY A 97 -0.72 -10.90 7.22
N TYR A 98 -0.10 -9.73 7.09
CA TYR A 98 -0.81 -8.44 7.14
C TYR A 98 -1.72 -8.28 5.92
N THR A 99 -2.91 -7.74 6.15
CA THR A 99 -3.88 -7.39 5.11
C THR A 99 -4.50 -6.02 5.37
N THR A 100 -4.91 -5.33 4.30
CA THR A 100 -5.76 -4.15 4.36
C THR A 100 -6.64 -4.09 3.13
N ASN A 101 -7.87 -3.59 3.29
CA ASN A 101 -8.85 -3.47 2.21
C ASN A 101 -8.89 -2.05 1.64
N LEU A 102 -9.24 -1.95 0.37
CA LEU A 102 -9.35 -0.68 -0.37
C LEU A 102 -10.45 -0.80 -1.43
N PRO A 103 -11.20 0.28 -1.71
CA PRO A 103 -11.95 0.38 -2.96
C PRO A 103 -10.98 0.36 -4.17
N LEU A 104 -11.33 -0.34 -5.23
CA LEU A 104 -10.52 -0.38 -6.45
C LEU A 104 -10.27 1.03 -7.03
N ALA A 105 -11.24 1.93 -6.93
CA ALA A 105 -11.12 3.30 -7.38
C ALA A 105 -10.03 4.12 -6.66
N ASP A 106 -9.62 3.71 -5.45
CA ASP A 106 -8.58 4.39 -4.67
C ASP A 106 -7.16 3.95 -5.02
N VAL A 107 -7.01 2.96 -5.89
CA VAL A 107 -5.70 2.51 -6.39
C VAL A 107 -5.52 2.74 -7.88
N ARG A 108 -6.48 3.38 -8.53
CA ARG A 108 -6.46 3.73 -9.95
C ARG A 108 -6.30 5.25 -10.15
N ASP A 109 -6.10 5.65 -11.39
CA ASP A 109 -6.04 7.05 -11.81
C ASP A 109 -4.90 7.84 -11.13
N GLY A 110 -3.70 7.24 -11.09
CA GLY A 110 -2.50 7.86 -10.56
C GLY A 110 -2.49 8.02 -9.03
N LYS A 111 -3.21 7.17 -8.29
CA LYS A 111 -3.38 7.30 -6.84
C LYS A 111 -2.54 6.32 -6.02
N ALA A 112 -1.96 5.28 -6.63
CA ALA A 112 -1.26 4.24 -5.89
C ALA A 112 -0.10 3.60 -6.68
N TRP A 113 0.90 3.12 -5.92
CA TRP A 113 2.13 2.51 -6.46
C TRP A 113 2.56 1.30 -5.63
N VAL A 114 3.26 0.38 -6.29
CA VAL A 114 4.15 -0.58 -5.62
C VAL A 114 5.52 0.10 -5.54
N ALA A 115 5.84 0.66 -4.37
CA ALA A 115 7.04 1.46 -4.15
C ALA A 115 8.18 0.59 -3.59
N TYR A 116 9.41 0.78 -4.11
CA TYR A 116 10.60 0.03 -3.71
C TYR A 116 11.80 0.91 -3.37
N GLU A 117 11.71 2.24 -3.58
CA GLU A 117 12.71 3.22 -3.11
C GLU A 117 12.02 4.33 -2.32
N PHE A 118 12.75 4.85 -1.36
CA PHE A 118 12.40 6.02 -0.55
C PHE A 118 13.61 6.95 -0.47
N ASP A 119 13.43 8.24 -0.78
CA ASP A 119 14.47 9.27 -0.82
C ASP A 119 15.71 8.83 -1.62
N GLY A 120 15.49 8.17 -2.77
CA GLY A 120 16.55 7.73 -3.70
C GLY A 120 17.35 6.52 -3.24
N GLN A 121 16.91 5.83 -2.19
CA GLN A 121 17.55 4.62 -1.67
C GLN A 121 16.57 3.43 -1.71
N PRO A 122 17.07 2.19 -1.86
CA PRO A 122 16.24 1.01 -1.67
C PRO A 122 15.46 1.08 -0.36
N LEU A 123 14.19 0.72 -0.40
CA LEU A 123 13.31 0.79 0.75
C LEU A 123 13.82 -0.12 1.88
N ALA A 124 14.08 0.47 3.05
CA ALA A 124 14.55 -0.26 4.22
C ALA A 124 13.53 -1.33 4.65
N PRO A 125 14.00 -2.50 5.12
CA PRO A 125 13.11 -3.60 5.54
C PRO A 125 12.05 -3.17 6.55
N GLU A 126 12.38 -2.36 7.55
CA GLU A 126 11.47 -1.86 8.58
C GLU A 126 10.40 -0.91 8.03
N HIS A 127 10.64 -0.29 6.88
CA HIS A 127 9.68 0.57 6.17
C HIS A 127 8.90 -0.18 5.07
N GLY A 128 9.11 -1.49 4.95
CA GLY A 128 8.36 -2.34 4.04
C GLY A 128 9.14 -2.89 2.85
N GLY A 129 10.49 -2.74 2.86
CA GLY A 129 11.32 -3.33 1.80
C GLY A 129 11.19 -4.85 1.71
N PRO A 130 11.32 -5.43 0.49
CA PRO A 130 11.79 -4.80 -0.74
C PRO A 130 10.75 -3.91 -1.43
N ALA A 131 9.45 -4.10 -1.21
CA ALA A 131 8.40 -3.27 -1.77
C ALA A 131 7.20 -3.14 -0.84
N ARG A 132 6.55 -2.00 -0.90
CA ARG A 132 5.30 -1.70 -0.18
C ARG A 132 4.25 -1.12 -1.11
N LEU A 133 3.00 -1.25 -0.72
CA LEU A 133 1.93 -0.45 -1.31
C LEU A 133 2.05 1.00 -0.83
N LEU A 134 1.84 1.96 -1.72
CA LEU A 134 1.76 3.39 -1.42
C LEU A 134 0.43 3.93 -1.90
N VAL A 135 -0.44 4.33 -0.95
CA VAL A 135 -1.76 4.95 -1.16
C VAL A 135 -1.81 6.22 -0.30
N PRO A 136 -1.13 7.30 -0.71
CA PRO A 136 -0.80 8.41 0.19
C PRO A 136 -2.01 9.25 0.62
N HIS A 137 -3.12 9.23 -0.10
CA HIS A 137 -4.33 9.98 0.24
C HIS A 137 -5.15 9.35 1.37
N LEU A 138 -4.83 8.11 1.77
CA LEU A 138 -5.43 7.45 2.93
C LEU A 138 -4.42 7.35 4.09
N TYR A 139 -4.90 7.09 5.31
CA TYR A 139 -3.99 6.82 6.41
C TYR A 139 -3.02 5.68 6.10
N PHE A 140 -1.79 5.81 6.58
CA PHE A 140 -0.64 5.03 6.13
C PHE A 140 -0.70 3.53 6.43
N TRP A 141 -1.63 3.05 7.28
CA TRP A 141 -1.87 1.62 7.42
C TRP A 141 -2.47 0.99 6.15
N LYS A 142 -3.13 1.79 5.29
CA LYS A 142 -3.63 1.36 3.97
C LYS A 142 -2.49 1.13 2.97
N SER A 143 -1.31 1.69 3.23
CA SER A 143 -0.10 1.48 2.46
C SER A 143 0.68 0.28 3.02
N ALA A 144 0.23 -0.93 2.70
CA ALA A 144 0.75 -2.19 3.26
C ALA A 144 2.25 -2.37 3.01
N LYS A 145 3.03 -2.55 4.08
CA LYS A 145 4.45 -2.93 4.00
C LYS A 145 4.60 -4.38 3.53
N TRP A 146 5.76 -4.69 2.92
CA TRP A 146 6.08 -6.06 2.47
C TRP A 146 5.02 -6.66 1.56
N VAL A 147 4.46 -5.85 0.69
CA VAL A 147 3.34 -6.24 -0.17
C VAL A 147 3.74 -7.36 -1.13
N ARG A 148 2.83 -8.33 -1.29
CA ARG A 148 2.99 -9.48 -2.18
C ARG A 148 1.87 -9.61 -3.19
N GLY A 149 0.76 -8.90 -2.99
CA GLY A 149 -0.31 -8.93 -3.97
C GLY A 149 -1.58 -8.19 -3.57
N LEU A 150 -2.50 -8.19 -4.51
CA LEU A 150 -3.83 -7.63 -4.41
C LEU A 150 -4.83 -8.71 -4.84
N THR A 151 -5.75 -9.06 -3.94
CA THR A 151 -6.88 -9.95 -4.28
C THR A 151 -8.12 -9.11 -4.50
N LEU A 152 -8.64 -9.10 -5.73
CA LEU A 152 -9.84 -8.36 -6.10
C LEU A 152 -11.08 -9.06 -5.56
N THR A 153 -12.00 -8.29 -4.97
CA THR A 153 -13.23 -8.80 -4.38
C THR A 153 -14.45 -8.00 -4.85
N VAL A 154 -15.62 -8.66 -4.89
CA VAL A 154 -16.89 -7.99 -5.20
C VAL A 154 -17.36 -7.17 -4.00
N ASP A 155 -17.24 -7.76 -2.81
CA ASP A 155 -17.60 -7.14 -1.54
C ASP A 155 -16.37 -6.58 -0.83
N ASP A 156 -16.58 -5.58 0.03
CA ASP A 156 -15.53 -4.98 0.84
C ASP A 156 -15.24 -5.90 2.05
N GLU A 157 -14.01 -6.42 2.12
CA GLU A 157 -13.58 -7.37 3.14
C GLU A 157 -12.56 -6.70 4.07
N PRO A 158 -12.94 -6.34 5.33
CA PRO A 158 -12.04 -5.69 6.28
C PRO A 158 -10.73 -6.46 6.47
N GLY A 159 -9.61 -5.74 6.41
CA GLY A 159 -8.29 -6.28 6.66
C GLY A 159 -7.93 -6.34 8.16
N PHE A 160 -6.63 -6.44 8.45
CA PHE A 160 -6.12 -6.66 9.81
C PHE A 160 -6.55 -5.55 10.79
N TRP A 161 -6.17 -4.30 10.55
CA TRP A 161 -6.49 -3.21 11.48
C TRP A 161 -7.96 -2.83 11.47
N GLU A 162 -8.62 -2.91 10.32
CA GLU A 162 -10.06 -2.69 10.18
C GLU A 162 -10.84 -3.70 11.04
N GLY A 163 -10.39 -4.95 11.08
CA GLY A 163 -10.95 -6.00 11.95
C GLY A 163 -10.70 -5.75 13.44
N TYR A 164 -9.68 -4.96 13.81
CA TYR A 164 -9.38 -4.56 15.19
C TYR A 164 -9.98 -3.20 15.58
N GLY A 165 -10.80 -2.60 14.73
CA GLY A 165 -11.55 -1.39 15.08
C GLY A 165 -11.03 -0.10 14.46
N TYR A 166 -10.10 -0.15 13.51
CA TYR A 166 -9.76 1.00 12.70
C TYR A 166 -10.88 1.28 11.70
N HIS A 167 -10.93 2.53 11.21
CA HIS A 167 -11.93 2.93 10.22
C HIS A 167 -11.76 2.14 8.93
N ASN A 168 -12.87 1.68 8.34
CA ASN A 168 -12.80 0.82 7.15
C ASN A 168 -12.18 1.52 5.92
N TYR A 169 -12.38 2.84 5.78
CA TYR A 169 -11.84 3.62 4.66
C TYR A 169 -10.53 4.35 5.02
N GLY A 170 -10.52 5.15 6.09
CA GLY A 170 -9.31 5.76 6.62
C GLY A 170 -8.86 7.03 5.91
N ASP A 171 -9.79 7.96 5.61
CA ASP A 171 -9.48 9.29 5.08
C ASP A 171 -8.91 10.20 6.19
N PRO A 172 -7.64 10.66 6.08
CA PRO A 172 -7.03 11.52 7.08
C PRO A 172 -7.67 12.91 7.16
N TRP A 173 -8.21 13.44 6.06
CA TRP A 173 -8.85 14.74 6.02
C TRP A 173 -10.20 14.78 6.72
N ARG A 174 -10.83 13.58 6.89
CA ARG A 174 -12.06 13.38 7.64
C ARG A 174 -11.80 12.81 9.05
N GLU A 175 -10.54 12.69 9.44
CA GLU A 175 -10.10 12.06 10.70
C GLU A 175 -10.65 10.65 10.94
N GLN A 176 -10.87 9.88 9.88
CA GLN A 176 -11.39 8.51 9.94
C GLN A 176 -10.34 7.53 10.50
N ARG A 177 -10.12 7.56 11.81
CA ARG A 177 -9.13 6.74 12.52
C ARG A 177 -9.71 5.42 12.99
N TYR A 178 -10.92 5.44 13.54
CA TYR A 178 -11.57 4.30 14.17
C TYR A 178 -12.98 4.10 13.66
N GLN A 179 -13.54 2.93 13.94
CA GLN A 179 -14.94 2.65 13.64
C GLN A 179 -15.84 3.65 14.37
N GLY A 180 -16.70 4.32 13.62
CA GLY A 180 -17.63 5.33 14.15
C GLY A 180 -17.17 6.79 14.01
N ASP A 181 -15.95 7.03 13.46
CA ASP A 181 -15.50 8.39 13.12
C ASP A 181 -16.17 8.91 11.83
#